data_27ebbe572f26984bc08b0a958d522660
#
_entry.id   27ebbe572f26984bc08b0a958d522660
#
_cell.length_a   1.000
_cell.length_b   1.000
_cell.length_c   1.000
_cell.angle_alpha   90.00
_cell.angle_beta   90.00
_cell.angle_gamma   90.00
#
_symmetry.space_group_name_H-M   'P 1'
#
loop_
_entity.id
_entity.type
_entity.pdbx_description
1 polymer ?
#
loop_
_entity_poly.entity_id
_entity_poly.type
_entity_poly.pdbx_seq_one_letter_code
_entity_poly.pdbx_strand_id
1 'polypeptide(L)'
;TQSQYLRSQVMRSLQERSNGESALSFFVDSIADGALYLLDEPENSLSPKNQIMLKYFIEDCVRNHDCQFVISTHSPFILSLRGAKIYDIDSAPVVQKRWTELEGVRVYYDFFTEHMDEFEH
;
A
#
# COMPACT_ATOMS: atom_id res chain seq x y z
N THR A 1 -15.20 -14.72 7.26
CA THR A 1 -14.78 -14.60 5.88
C THR A 1 -13.32 -14.17 5.79
N GLN A 2 -12.72 -14.38 4.63
CA GLN A 2 -11.35 -13.96 4.38
C GLN A 2 -11.19 -12.44 4.55
N SER A 3 -12.19 -11.68 4.10
CA SER A 3 -12.23 -10.23 4.23
C SER A 3 -12.24 -9.79 5.69
N GLN A 4 -13.08 -10.42 6.51
CA GLN A 4 -13.16 -10.12 7.93
C GLN A 4 -11.87 -10.49 8.66
N TYR A 5 -11.26 -11.62 8.28
CA TYR A 5 -10.00 -12.04 8.84
C TYR A 5 -8.89 -11.02 8.55
N LEU A 6 -8.80 -10.58 7.29
CA LEU A 6 -7.78 -9.62 6.89
C LEU A 6 -7.96 -8.29 7.63
N ARG A 7 -9.20 -7.79 7.73
CA ARG A 7 -9.49 -6.57 8.47
C ARG A 7 -9.08 -6.69 9.95
N SER A 8 -9.43 -7.82 10.58
CA SER A 8 -9.06 -8.08 11.98
C SER A 8 -7.56 -8.10 12.16
N GLN A 9 -6.83 -8.70 11.21
CA GLN A 9 -5.39 -8.81 11.27
C GLN A 9 -4.73 -7.43 11.14
N VAL A 10 -5.21 -6.60 10.24
CA VAL A 10 -4.72 -5.22 10.08
C VAL A 10 -4.99 -4.43 11.36
N MET A 11 -6.21 -4.49 11.88
CA MET A 11 -6.59 -3.80 13.11
C MET A 11 -5.72 -4.22 14.28
N ARG A 12 -5.48 -5.52 14.43
CA ARG A 12 -4.66 -6.05 15.51
C ARG A 12 -3.22 -5.54 15.40
N SER A 13 -2.66 -5.54 14.20
CA SER A 13 -1.31 -5.04 13.96
C SER A 13 -1.19 -3.57 14.30
N LEU A 14 -2.20 -2.78 13.98
CA LEU A 14 -2.19 -1.33 14.17
C LEU A 14 -2.39 -0.92 15.62
N GLN A 15 -3.14 -1.69 16.40
CA GLN A 15 -3.41 -1.38 17.81
C GLN A 15 -2.15 -1.37 18.67
N GLU A 16 -1.09 -2.02 18.22
CA GLU A 16 0.16 -2.14 18.95
C GLU A 16 1.16 -1.04 18.59
N ARG A 17 0.73 0.01 17.86
CA ARG A 17 1.65 0.93 17.20
C ARG A 17 1.42 2.40 17.58
N SER A 18 2.15 3.27 16.89
CA SER A 18 2.20 4.69 17.13
C SER A 18 0.90 5.41 16.76
N ASN A 19 0.85 6.73 17.05
CA ASN A 19 -0.30 7.58 16.75
C ASN A 19 -0.67 7.61 15.27
N GLY A 20 0.32 7.54 14.36
CA GLY A 20 0.03 7.51 12.92
C GLY A 20 -0.75 6.27 12.52
N GLU A 21 -0.43 5.14 13.16
CA GLU A 21 -1.12 3.87 12.90
C GLU A 21 -2.51 3.83 13.51
N SER A 22 -2.76 4.62 14.54
CA SER A 22 -4.10 4.77 15.09
C SER A 22 -5.05 5.44 14.10
N ALA A 23 -4.57 6.42 13.32
CA ALA A 23 -5.38 7.04 12.27
C ALA A 23 -5.72 6.04 11.18
N LEU A 24 -4.77 5.19 10.80
CA LEU A 24 -5.02 4.14 9.80
C LEU A 24 -5.99 3.10 10.34
N SER A 25 -5.89 2.76 11.63
CA SER A 25 -6.82 1.84 12.29
C SER A 25 -8.25 2.37 12.18
N PHE A 26 -8.43 3.68 12.42
CA PHE A 26 -9.73 4.31 12.28
C PHE A 26 -10.25 4.20 10.84
N PHE A 27 -9.38 4.44 9.84
CA PHE A 27 -9.76 4.32 8.44
C PHE A 27 -10.23 2.89 8.12
N VAL A 28 -9.45 1.89 8.54
CA VAL A 28 -9.77 0.48 8.28
C VAL A 28 -11.13 0.12 8.88
N ASP A 29 -11.41 0.62 10.08
CA ASP A 29 -12.68 0.36 10.76
C ASP A 29 -13.85 1.07 10.09
N SER A 30 -13.59 2.17 9.39
CA SER A 30 -14.63 3.02 8.79
C SER A 30 -14.94 2.67 7.34
N ILE A 31 -14.25 1.70 6.76
CA ILE A 31 -14.43 1.40 5.33
C ILE A 31 -15.86 0.93 5.04
N ALA A 32 -16.44 1.45 3.96
CA ALA A 32 -17.80 1.12 3.54
C ALA A 32 -17.79 0.53 2.14
N ASP A 33 -18.76 -0.36 1.87
CA ASP A 33 -18.90 -0.97 0.55
C ASP A 33 -19.32 0.09 -0.47
N GLY A 34 -18.83 -0.08 -1.71
CA GLY A 34 -19.24 0.76 -2.83
C GLY A 34 -18.74 2.20 -2.78
N ALA A 35 -17.71 2.48 -1.99
CA ALA A 35 -17.23 3.83 -1.77
C ALA A 35 -15.96 4.12 -2.59
N LEU A 36 -15.75 5.42 -2.86
CA LEU A 36 -14.51 5.93 -3.44
C LEU A 36 -13.68 6.57 -2.33
N TYR A 37 -12.42 6.17 -2.23
CA TYR A 37 -11.50 6.69 -1.22
C TYR A 37 -10.32 7.36 -1.90
N LEU A 38 -9.97 8.55 -1.41
CA LEU A 38 -8.80 9.31 -1.86
C LEU A 38 -7.79 9.29 -0.72
N LEU A 39 -6.62 8.68 -0.97
CA LEU A 39 -5.57 8.53 0.05
C LEU A 39 -4.32 9.25 -0.40
N ASP A 40 -3.79 10.10 0.46
CA ASP A 40 -2.55 10.85 0.21
C ASP A 40 -1.47 10.31 1.13
N GLU A 41 -0.49 9.64 0.55
CA GLU A 41 0.64 9.04 1.25
C GLU A 41 0.20 8.23 2.49
N PRO A 42 -0.65 7.22 2.29
CA PRO A 42 -1.16 6.44 3.43
C PRO A 42 -0.07 5.64 4.16
N GLU A 43 1.09 5.50 3.55
CA GLU A 43 2.22 4.81 4.17
C GLU A 43 2.90 5.60 5.27
N ASN A 44 2.65 6.90 5.38
CA ASN A 44 3.30 7.75 6.37
C ASN A 44 3.06 7.20 7.78
N SER A 45 4.14 7.08 8.54
CA SER A 45 4.16 6.54 9.91
C SER A 45 3.82 5.05 10.01
N LEU A 46 3.79 4.32 8.88
CA LEU A 46 3.57 2.88 8.88
C LEU A 46 4.89 2.14 8.71
N SER A 47 5.07 1.06 9.47
CA SER A 47 6.17 0.13 9.26
C SER A 47 6.00 -0.56 7.90
N PRO A 48 7.09 -1.08 7.32
CA PRO A 48 6.98 -1.86 6.08
C PRO A 48 5.96 -2.99 6.17
N LYS A 49 5.93 -3.69 7.29
CA LYS A 49 4.98 -4.79 7.50
C LYS A 49 3.53 -4.28 7.43
N ASN A 50 3.26 -3.14 8.05
CA ASN A 50 1.92 -2.58 8.04
C ASN A 50 1.54 -1.99 6.69
N GLN A 51 2.51 -1.52 5.91
CA GLN A 51 2.25 -1.11 4.53
C GLN A 51 1.81 -2.31 3.68
N ILE A 52 2.42 -3.46 3.89
CA ILE A 52 2.03 -4.70 3.20
C ILE A 52 0.61 -5.10 3.60
N MET A 53 0.30 -5.01 4.89
CA MET A 53 -1.05 -5.31 5.37
C MET A 53 -2.09 -4.38 4.76
N LEU A 54 -1.77 -3.09 4.68
CA LEU A 54 -2.65 -2.12 4.04
C LEU A 54 -2.88 -2.46 2.57
N LYS A 55 -1.82 -2.85 1.85
CA LYS A 55 -1.93 -3.28 0.46
C LYS A 55 -2.97 -4.39 0.31
N TYR A 56 -2.85 -5.45 1.11
CA TYR A 56 -3.78 -6.58 1.02
C TYR A 56 -5.20 -6.18 1.41
N PHE A 57 -5.35 -5.29 2.38
CA PHE A 57 -6.66 -4.79 2.77
C PHE A 57 -7.32 -4.03 1.61
N ILE A 58 -6.57 -3.16 0.94
CA ILE A 58 -7.10 -2.39 -0.21
C ILE A 58 -7.48 -3.34 -1.34
N GLU A 59 -6.65 -4.34 -1.64
CA GLU A 59 -6.95 -5.33 -2.68
C GLU A 59 -8.26 -6.06 -2.38
N ASP A 60 -8.48 -6.40 -1.11
CA ASP A 60 -9.71 -7.06 -0.69
C ASP A 60 -10.92 -6.14 -0.84
N CYS A 61 -10.79 -4.88 -0.47
CA CYS A 61 -11.89 -3.91 -0.61
C CYS A 61 -12.28 -3.71 -2.07
N VAL A 62 -11.32 -3.66 -2.95
CA VAL A 62 -11.59 -3.50 -4.39
C VAL A 62 -12.26 -4.76 -4.95
N ARG A 63 -11.79 -5.94 -4.55
CA ARG A 63 -12.28 -7.20 -5.10
C ARG A 63 -13.64 -7.59 -4.55
N ASN A 64 -13.85 -7.39 -3.25
CA ASN A 64 -14.99 -7.98 -2.55
C ASN A 64 -16.00 -6.98 -2.00
N HIS A 65 -15.69 -5.69 -2.00
CA HIS A 65 -16.52 -4.66 -1.40
C HIS A 65 -16.85 -3.52 -2.35
N ASP A 66 -16.54 -3.68 -3.63
CA ASP A 66 -16.86 -2.73 -4.70
C ASP A 66 -16.32 -1.32 -4.40
N CYS A 67 -15.16 -1.23 -3.79
CA CYS A 67 -14.50 0.02 -3.48
C CYS A 67 -13.59 0.45 -4.62
N GLN A 68 -13.41 1.76 -4.76
CA GLN A 68 -12.43 2.35 -5.66
C GLN A 68 -11.49 3.24 -4.86
N PHE A 69 -10.20 3.21 -5.19
CA PHE A 69 -9.19 4.00 -4.52
C PHE A 69 -8.42 4.83 -5.54
N VAL A 70 -8.14 6.08 -5.17
CA VAL A 70 -7.16 6.93 -5.86
C VAL A 70 -6.11 7.28 -4.82
N ILE A 71 -4.87 6.90 -5.07
CA ILE A 71 -3.82 6.94 -4.04
C ILE A 71 -2.60 7.67 -4.58
N SER A 72 -2.10 8.64 -3.80
CA SER A 72 -0.80 9.25 -4.01
C SER A 72 0.17 8.58 -3.06
N THR A 73 1.27 8.01 -3.56
CA THR A 73 2.18 7.25 -2.71
C THR A 73 3.57 7.12 -3.34
N HIS A 74 4.57 6.94 -2.49
CA HIS A 74 5.92 6.56 -2.87
C HIS A 74 6.28 5.16 -2.36
N SER A 75 5.37 4.49 -1.66
CA SER A 75 5.64 3.17 -1.08
C SER A 75 5.69 2.10 -2.16
N PRO A 76 6.79 1.34 -2.28
CA PRO A 76 6.85 0.24 -3.23
C PRO A 76 5.78 -0.83 -2.93
N PHE A 77 5.39 -0.98 -1.67
CA PHE A 77 4.36 -1.95 -1.29
C PHE A 77 2.99 -1.54 -1.82
N ILE A 78 2.64 -0.26 -1.63
CA ILE A 78 1.35 0.26 -2.12
C ILE A 78 1.34 0.31 -3.65
N LEU A 79 2.47 0.71 -4.26
CA LEU A 79 2.59 0.77 -5.72
C LEU A 79 2.43 -0.61 -6.37
N SER A 80 2.69 -1.68 -5.63
CA SER A 80 2.55 -3.04 -6.14
C SER A 80 1.11 -3.58 -6.06
N LEU A 81 0.14 -2.75 -5.70
CA LEU A 81 -1.27 -3.14 -5.65
C LEU A 81 -1.68 -3.84 -6.95
N ARG A 82 -2.28 -5.01 -6.81
CA ARG A 82 -2.65 -5.83 -7.95
C ARG A 82 -3.78 -5.15 -8.75
N GLY A 83 -3.57 -5.05 -10.05
CA GLY A 83 -4.56 -4.45 -10.94
C GLY A 83 -4.59 -2.93 -10.94
N ALA A 84 -3.72 -2.27 -10.19
CA ALA A 84 -3.68 -0.81 -10.14
C ALA A 84 -3.16 -0.22 -11.44
N LYS A 85 -3.75 0.89 -11.86
CA LYS A 85 -3.20 1.73 -12.91
C LYS A 85 -2.33 2.79 -12.27
N ILE A 86 -1.08 2.85 -12.66
CA ILE A 86 -0.11 3.76 -12.05
C ILE A 86 0.27 4.83 -13.04
N TYR A 87 0.11 6.09 -12.63
CA TYR A 87 0.48 7.24 -13.43
C TYR A 87 1.73 7.87 -12.83
N ASP A 88 2.80 7.93 -13.63
CA ASP A 88 4.05 8.57 -13.20
C ASP A 88 3.93 10.06 -13.45
N ILE A 89 3.63 10.80 -12.39
CA ILE A 89 3.43 12.24 -12.48
C ILE A 89 4.75 13.02 -12.54
N ASP A 90 5.88 12.35 -12.33
CA ASP A 90 7.20 12.97 -12.47
C ASP A 90 7.68 12.95 -13.91
N SER A 91 7.01 12.20 -14.78
CA SER A 91 7.30 12.18 -16.21
C SER A 91 6.59 13.33 -16.92
N ALA A 92 7.22 13.87 -17.96
CA ALA A 92 6.62 14.90 -18.80
C ALA A 92 6.65 14.43 -20.27
N PRO A 93 5.52 14.00 -20.83
CA PRO A 93 4.16 14.00 -20.26
C PRO A 93 3.96 12.89 -19.24
N VAL A 94 2.91 13.00 -18.44
CA VAL A 94 2.51 11.95 -17.50
C VAL A 94 2.18 10.70 -18.29
N VAL A 95 2.76 9.57 -17.87
CA VAL A 95 2.57 8.28 -18.56
C VAL A 95 2.17 7.22 -17.56
N GLN A 96 1.50 6.19 -18.06
CA GLN A 96 1.17 5.02 -17.26
C GLN A 96 2.36 4.07 -17.29
N LYS A 97 2.74 3.55 -16.10
CA LYS A 97 3.87 2.62 -15.96
C LYS A 97 3.47 1.45 -15.08
N ARG A 98 4.21 0.34 -15.23
CA ARG A 98 4.17 -0.72 -14.23
C ARG A 98 4.95 -0.25 -13.00
N TRP A 99 4.57 -0.73 -11.81
CA TRP A 99 5.25 -0.31 -10.59
C TRP A 99 6.75 -0.59 -10.62
N THR A 100 7.14 -1.67 -11.30
CA THR A 100 8.55 -2.05 -11.43
C THR A 100 9.36 -1.13 -12.33
N GLU A 101 8.71 -0.26 -13.09
CA GLU A 101 9.38 0.68 -14.00
C GLU A 101 9.60 2.05 -13.36
N LEU A 102 9.00 2.31 -12.21
CA LEU A 102 9.14 3.59 -11.53
C LEU A 102 10.55 3.76 -10.99
N GLU A 103 11.11 4.96 -11.19
CA GLU A 103 12.49 5.23 -10.78
C GLU A 103 12.70 4.97 -9.29
N GLY A 104 11.79 5.46 -8.44
CA GLY A 104 11.91 5.27 -7.00
C GLY A 104 11.90 3.80 -6.58
N VAL A 105 11.09 2.99 -7.26
CA VAL A 105 11.04 1.55 -6.98
C VAL A 105 12.32 0.87 -7.46
N ARG A 106 12.85 1.26 -8.63
CA ARG A 106 14.11 0.73 -9.15
C ARG A 106 15.27 1.01 -8.22
N VAL A 107 15.29 2.15 -7.56
CA VAL A 107 16.34 2.48 -6.57
C VAL A 107 16.35 1.44 -5.45
N TYR A 108 15.18 1.07 -4.92
CA TYR A 108 15.10 0.01 -3.90
C TYR A 108 15.60 -1.31 -4.43
N TYR A 109 15.17 -1.69 -5.62
CA TYR A 109 15.57 -2.96 -6.24
C TYR A 109 17.07 -3.03 -6.42
N ASP A 110 17.67 -1.98 -6.98
CA ASP A 110 19.10 -1.94 -7.25
C ASP A 110 19.91 -1.98 -5.96
N PHE A 111 19.46 -1.23 -4.94
CA PHE A 111 20.14 -1.22 -3.64
C PHE A 111 20.13 -2.61 -2.99
N PHE A 112 18.97 -3.25 -2.92
CA PHE A 112 18.89 -4.55 -2.27
C PHE A 112 19.58 -5.64 -3.07
N THR A 113 19.56 -5.55 -4.39
CA THR A 113 20.27 -6.50 -5.24
C THR A 113 21.78 -6.38 -5.03
N GLU A 114 22.29 -5.16 -4.93
CA GLU A 114 23.72 -4.92 -4.70
C GLU A 114 24.18 -5.49 -3.37
N HIS A 115 23.30 -5.50 -2.36
CA HIS A 115 23.61 -5.96 -1.01
C HIS A 115 23.08 -7.35 -0.70
N MET A 116 22.64 -8.08 -1.72
CA MET A 116 21.97 -9.37 -1.53
C MET A 116 22.80 -10.36 -0.71
N ASP A 117 24.12 -10.39 -0.92
CA ASP A 117 24.99 -11.32 -0.20
C ASP A 117 24.94 -11.11 1.31
N GLU A 118 24.68 -9.88 1.76
CA GLU A 118 24.62 -9.57 3.21
C GLU A 118 23.39 -10.16 3.87
N PHE A 119 22.36 -10.51 3.10
CA PHE A 119 21.11 -11.07 3.59
C PHE A 119 21.11 -12.60 3.64
N GLU A 120 22.08 -13.25 3.02
CA GLU A 120 22.11 -14.70 2.84
C GLU A 120 22.91 -15.42 3.94
N HIS A 121 23.05 -14.80 5.10
CA HIS A 121 23.82 -15.40 6.22
C HIS A 121 22.94 -15.68 7.42
#